data_2c1e87ca2129d42d27f6541df99850e3
#
_entry.id   2c1e87ca2129d42d27f6541df99850e3
#
_cell.length_a   1.000
_cell.length_b   1.000
_cell.length_c   1.000
_cell.angle_alpha   90.00
_cell.angle_beta   90.00
_cell.angle_gamma   90.00
#
_symmetry.space_group_name_H-M   'P 1'
#
loop_
_entity.id
_entity.type
_entity.pdbx_description
1 polymer ?
#
loop_
_entity_poly.entity_id
_entity_poly.type
_entity_poly.pdbx_seq_one_letter_code
_entity_poly.pdbx_strand_id
1 'polypeptide(L)'
;MSEVPHPTAGDEGGIGALLVLLNGAADSFRTVAVTYRTWRHEQRLLEAFRANVDKQKRRGVSFGAVARGYPGPSETGETVRIWREGQRVRQEHHGGWRDGSYGVVDGPRWWSWGEQMDATSGRYDSGVGVGGIDRGFEVMLDPAALVDVLDLRVTGNSQIASRATLTAHAAPRHEILSDVKAPSYPRAFHGLRALGIGADSYHLEVDQQRGVLLAITAIRGELPFYKITTLAIGFDDPIPPETFVFRPPDGEQIRSLYELLPRTQFGTVTEAQRRAAFAVLTPDRLPTGWQQQPKCAYTDAPSWSSARVFLHYRTDTGSQRVSIVQMAAADAPRHYGMLFDDKSWHEVLIGGTLIKIRLAGEMQPQGYLTRNGTFAYLESEGLTTDELATIAASLRPAPNTDGI
;
A
#
# COMPACT_ATOMS: atom_id res chain seq x y z
N MET A 1 34.87 -22.44 4.15
CA MET A 1 35.10 -21.18 4.87
C MET A 1 35.51 -20.17 3.81
N SER A 2 34.61 -19.32 3.40
CA SER A 2 34.85 -18.28 2.39
C SER A 2 35.28 -17.04 3.16
N GLU A 3 36.50 -16.58 2.92
CA GLU A 3 37.02 -15.34 3.53
C GLU A 3 36.16 -14.15 3.08
N VAL A 4 35.61 -13.45 4.05
CA VAL A 4 34.98 -12.15 3.85
C VAL A 4 36.12 -11.15 3.56
N PRO A 5 36.15 -10.48 2.40
CA PRO A 5 37.21 -9.52 2.11
C PRO A 5 37.10 -8.33 3.10
N HIS A 6 38.20 -8.03 3.77
CA HIS A 6 38.33 -6.84 4.62
C HIS A 6 38.28 -5.56 3.73
N PRO A 7 37.58 -4.50 4.18
CA PRO A 7 37.55 -3.24 3.45
C PRO A 7 38.96 -2.67 3.31
N THR A 8 39.29 -2.24 2.10
CA THR A 8 40.55 -1.57 1.83
C THR A 8 40.46 -0.09 2.24
N ALA A 9 41.51 0.51 2.72
CA ALA A 9 41.62 1.89 3.24
C ALA A 9 41.15 3.02 2.27
N GLY A 10 40.77 2.70 1.02
CA GLY A 10 40.14 3.60 0.06
C GLY A 10 38.61 3.73 0.23
N ASP A 11 37.97 2.82 0.98
CA ASP A 11 36.51 2.77 1.15
C ASP A 11 36.00 3.79 2.19
N GLU A 12 36.81 4.15 3.19
CA GLU A 12 36.38 5.05 4.29
C GLU A 12 36.16 6.51 3.81
N GLY A 13 36.95 7.00 2.88
CA GLY A 13 36.76 8.33 2.31
C GLY A 13 35.50 8.46 1.46
N GLY A 14 35.14 7.40 0.76
CA GLY A 14 33.95 7.35 -0.09
C GLY A 14 32.64 7.31 0.67
N ILE A 15 32.57 6.54 1.77
CA ILE A 15 31.35 6.45 2.57
C ILE A 15 31.07 7.77 3.32
N GLY A 16 32.09 8.43 3.87
CA GLY A 16 31.92 9.73 4.51
C GLY A 16 31.34 10.78 3.57
N ALA A 17 31.85 10.87 2.34
CA ALA A 17 31.31 11.75 1.30
C ALA A 17 29.86 11.40 0.94
N LEU A 18 29.53 10.12 0.79
CA LEU A 18 28.16 9.66 0.53
C LEU A 18 27.19 10.08 1.63
N LEU A 19 27.55 9.88 2.90
CA LEU A 19 26.72 10.25 4.04
C LEU A 19 26.47 11.76 4.10
N VAL A 20 27.49 12.59 3.83
CA VAL A 20 27.32 14.05 3.76
C VAL A 20 26.37 14.44 2.64
N LEU A 21 26.49 13.84 1.47
CA LEU A 21 25.60 14.09 0.33
C LEU A 21 24.16 13.73 0.65
N LEU A 22 23.91 12.52 1.16
CA LEU A 22 22.54 12.05 1.48
C LEU A 22 21.87 12.92 2.55
N ASN A 23 22.62 13.33 3.60
CA ASN A 23 22.08 14.17 4.66
C ASN A 23 21.83 15.62 4.20
N GLY A 24 22.61 16.14 3.27
CA GLY A 24 22.48 17.51 2.77
C GLY A 24 21.54 17.67 1.57
N ALA A 25 20.98 16.56 1.05
CA ALA A 25 20.25 16.57 -0.21
C ALA A 25 19.05 17.52 -0.20
N ALA A 26 18.22 17.49 0.85
CA ALA A 26 17.00 18.28 0.95
C ALA A 26 17.28 19.80 0.95
N ASP A 27 18.42 20.22 1.47
CA ASP A 27 18.84 21.62 1.56
C ASP A 27 19.67 22.08 0.37
N SER A 28 19.99 21.17 -0.56
CA SER A 28 20.86 21.44 -1.68
C SER A 28 20.22 22.20 -2.84
N PHE A 29 18.89 22.39 -2.82
CA PHE A 29 18.12 23.08 -3.86
C PHE A 29 16.90 23.79 -3.28
N ARG A 30 16.45 24.86 -3.96
CA ARG A 30 15.19 25.56 -3.63
C ARG A 30 14.02 25.08 -4.46
N THR A 31 14.28 24.79 -5.73
CA THR A 31 13.29 24.26 -6.66
C THR A 31 13.85 23.05 -7.37
N VAL A 32 12.99 22.11 -7.70
CA VAL A 32 13.33 20.97 -8.54
C VAL A 32 12.18 20.60 -9.47
N ALA A 33 12.53 20.34 -10.72
CA ALA A 33 11.63 19.71 -11.69
C ALA A 33 12.27 18.40 -12.14
N VAL A 34 11.59 17.28 -11.92
CA VAL A 34 12.15 15.95 -12.21
C VAL A 34 11.14 15.06 -12.91
N THR A 35 11.63 14.22 -13.79
CA THR A 35 10.88 13.15 -14.44
C THR A 35 11.52 11.83 -14.11
N TYR A 36 10.76 10.95 -13.46
CA TYR A 36 11.15 9.58 -13.13
C TYR A 36 10.46 8.59 -14.06
N ARG A 37 11.12 7.48 -14.32
CA ARG A 37 10.51 6.24 -14.82
C ARG A 37 10.55 5.22 -13.72
N THR A 38 9.42 4.59 -13.41
CA THR A 38 9.35 3.41 -12.55
C THR A 38 9.23 2.15 -13.40
N TRP A 39 9.72 1.06 -12.86
CA TRP A 39 9.50 -0.29 -13.37
C TRP A 39 9.33 -1.23 -12.19
N ARG A 40 8.42 -2.16 -12.30
CA ARG A 40 8.23 -3.22 -11.30
C ARG A 40 7.85 -4.53 -11.97
N HIS A 41 8.36 -5.60 -11.40
CA HIS A 41 7.97 -6.95 -11.74
C HIS A 41 6.97 -7.41 -10.69
N GLU A 42 5.69 -7.46 -11.04
CA GLU A 42 4.56 -7.58 -10.10
C GLU A 42 4.63 -8.84 -9.24
N GLN A 43 4.95 -9.99 -9.83
CA GLN A 43 5.07 -11.23 -9.06
C GLN A 43 6.22 -11.18 -8.06
N ARG A 44 7.42 -10.72 -8.47
CA ARG A 44 8.58 -10.61 -7.58
C ARG A 44 8.36 -9.57 -6.47
N LEU A 45 7.69 -8.46 -6.79
CA LEU A 45 7.29 -7.46 -5.80
C LEU A 45 6.36 -8.07 -4.76
N LEU A 46 5.39 -8.88 -5.19
CA LEU A 46 4.47 -9.59 -4.31
C LEU A 46 5.21 -10.60 -3.42
N GLU A 47 6.14 -11.36 -3.96
CA GLU A 47 6.99 -12.31 -3.22
C GLU A 47 7.87 -11.60 -2.19
N ALA A 48 8.49 -10.47 -2.58
CA ALA A 48 9.28 -9.63 -1.68
C ALA A 48 8.44 -9.09 -0.52
N PHE A 49 7.24 -8.60 -0.82
CA PHE A 49 6.30 -8.12 0.19
C PHE A 49 5.87 -9.23 1.16
N ARG A 50 5.49 -10.40 0.64
CA ARG A 50 5.09 -11.56 1.44
C ARG A 50 6.20 -11.99 2.40
N ALA A 51 7.41 -12.14 1.90
CA ALA A 51 8.53 -12.51 2.74
C ALA A 51 8.86 -11.48 3.83
N ASN A 52 8.66 -10.18 3.54
CA ASN A 52 8.77 -9.16 4.58
C ASN A 52 7.66 -9.29 5.62
N VAL A 53 6.40 -9.53 5.22
CA VAL A 53 5.28 -9.76 6.14
C VAL A 53 5.55 -10.97 7.03
N ASP A 54 6.02 -12.09 6.48
CA ASP A 54 6.33 -13.30 7.24
C ASP A 54 7.49 -13.08 8.22
N LYS A 55 8.50 -12.31 7.81
CA LYS A 55 9.59 -11.89 8.71
C LYS A 55 9.07 -11.06 9.88
N GLN A 56 8.14 -10.13 9.63
CA GLN A 56 7.54 -9.29 10.65
C GLN A 56 6.60 -10.09 11.58
N LYS A 57 5.80 -10.99 11.03
CA LYS A 57 4.94 -11.90 11.83
C LYS A 57 5.75 -12.76 12.80
N ARG A 58 6.85 -13.35 12.35
CA ARG A 58 7.78 -14.12 13.21
C ARG A 58 8.35 -13.29 14.37
N ARG A 59 8.32 -11.95 14.27
CA ARG A 59 8.75 -11.00 15.30
C ARG A 59 7.59 -10.45 16.14
N GLY A 60 6.38 -10.99 15.98
CA GLY A 60 5.19 -10.58 16.74
C GLY A 60 4.52 -9.30 16.23
N VAL A 61 4.91 -8.82 15.04
CA VAL A 61 4.28 -7.64 14.42
C VAL A 61 3.09 -8.09 13.59
N SER A 62 1.89 -7.63 13.95
CA SER A 62 0.68 -7.87 13.16
C SER A 62 0.59 -6.87 12.02
N PHE A 63 0.67 -7.34 10.79
CA PHE A 63 0.41 -6.54 9.59
C PHE A 63 -1.01 -6.80 9.11
N GLY A 64 -1.84 -5.75 9.09
CA GLY A 64 -3.20 -5.81 8.54
C GLY A 64 -3.26 -5.79 7.00
N ALA A 65 -2.13 -5.79 6.31
CA ALA A 65 -2.09 -5.72 4.85
C ALA A 65 -1.85 -7.11 4.26
N VAL A 66 -2.82 -7.61 3.51
CA VAL A 66 -2.66 -8.80 2.67
C VAL A 66 -2.15 -8.34 1.31
N ALA A 67 -0.99 -8.86 0.90
CA ALA A 67 -0.52 -8.67 -0.47
C ALA A 67 -1.41 -9.48 -1.41
N ARG A 68 -2.22 -8.78 -2.20
CA ARG A 68 -3.06 -9.40 -3.23
C ARG A 68 -2.22 -9.57 -4.49
N GLY A 69 -2.38 -10.72 -5.17
CA GLY A 69 -1.81 -10.91 -6.51
C GLY A 69 -2.40 -9.88 -7.46
N TYR A 70 -1.57 -9.33 -8.31
CA TYR A 70 -2.00 -8.44 -9.39
C TYR A 70 -2.30 -9.29 -10.63
N PRO A 71 -3.53 -9.29 -11.17
CA PRO A 71 -3.89 -10.10 -12.33
C PRO A 71 -3.43 -9.50 -13.66
N GLY A 72 -2.70 -8.38 -13.62
CA GLY A 72 -2.21 -7.66 -14.80
C GLY A 72 -0.92 -8.22 -15.39
N PRO A 73 -0.26 -7.46 -16.29
CA PRO A 73 1.01 -7.83 -16.88
C PRO A 73 2.07 -8.13 -15.82
N SER A 74 2.98 -9.05 -16.11
CA SER A 74 4.08 -9.41 -15.19
C SER A 74 5.02 -8.23 -14.88
N GLU A 75 5.09 -7.28 -15.79
CA GLU A 75 5.87 -6.06 -15.65
C GLU A 75 4.99 -4.84 -15.88
N THR A 76 5.14 -3.83 -15.03
CA THR A 76 4.44 -2.57 -15.14
C THR A 76 5.41 -1.41 -14.95
N GLY A 77 5.03 -0.26 -15.45
CA GLY A 77 5.82 0.96 -15.29
C GLY A 77 5.00 2.19 -15.59
N GLU A 78 5.45 3.30 -15.06
CA GLU A 78 4.85 4.61 -15.30
C GLU A 78 5.95 5.67 -15.36
N THR A 79 5.64 6.81 -15.95
CA THR A 79 6.46 8.01 -15.88
C THR A 79 5.80 8.97 -14.90
N VAL A 80 6.60 9.52 -13.98
CA VAL A 80 6.12 10.45 -12.95
C VAL A 80 6.88 11.75 -13.09
N ARG A 81 6.16 12.86 -13.22
CA ARG A 81 6.73 14.21 -13.22
C ARG A 81 6.46 14.87 -11.88
N ILE A 82 7.48 15.49 -11.31
CA ILE A 82 7.38 16.18 -10.02
C ILE A 82 7.99 17.58 -10.16
N TRP A 83 7.27 18.57 -9.66
CA TRP A 83 7.75 19.92 -9.42
C TRP A 83 7.64 20.21 -7.93
N ARG A 84 8.71 20.72 -7.35
CA ARG A 84 8.75 21.09 -5.93
C ARG A 84 9.41 22.45 -5.75
N GLU A 85 8.78 23.27 -4.90
CA GLU A 85 9.31 24.54 -4.41
C GLU A 85 8.95 24.70 -2.94
N GLY A 86 9.92 24.51 -2.07
CA GLY A 86 9.67 24.47 -0.61
C GLY A 86 8.65 23.38 -0.25
N GLN A 87 7.49 23.82 0.29
CA GLN A 87 6.38 22.91 0.67
C GLN A 87 5.35 22.72 -0.44
N ARG A 88 5.53 23.37 -1.58
CA ARG A 88 4.65 23.17 -2.74
C ARG A 88 5.16 22.01 -3.59
N VAL A 89 4.28 21.11 -3.93
CA VAL A 89 4.58 19.94 -4.77
C VAL A 89 3.46 19.74 -5.78
N ARG A 90 3.80 19.48 -7.02
CA ARG A 90 2.91 18.92 -8.04
C ARG A 90 3.48 17.60 -8.51
N GLN A 91 2.64 16.59 -8.64
CA GLN A 91 2.99 15.27 -9.15
C GLN A 91 2.00 14.85 -10.22
N GLU A 92 2.49 14.38 -11.35
CA GLU A 92 1.68 13.88 -12.47
C GLU A 92 2.14 12.47 -12.86
N HIS A 93 1.20 11.61 -13.19
CA HIS A 93 1.44 10.24 -13.60
C HIS A 93 1.08 10.03 -15.07
N HIS A 94 1.94 9.34 -15.79
CA HIS A 94 1.75 9.02 -17.20
C HIS A 94 2.06 7.54 -17.42
N GLY A 95 1.08 6.84 -17.98
CA GLY A 95 1.11 5.39 -18.14
C GLY A 95 0.77 4.61 -16.86
N GLY A 96 0.60 3.31 -17.03
CA GLY A 96 0.19 2.44 -15.92
C GLY A 96 -1.25 2.67 -15.47
N TRP A 97 -1.57 2.19 -14.28
CA TRP A 97 -2.92 2.27 -13.72
C TRP A 97 -3.30 3.68 -13.19
N ARG A 98 -2.32 4.57 -13.07
CA ARG A 98 -2.52 5.97 -12.64
C ARG A 98 -2.41 6.97 -13.79
N ASP A 99 -2.47 6.50 -15.03
CA ASP A 99 -2.33 7.39 -16.18
C ASP A 99 -3.26 8.58 -16.12
N GLY A 100 -2.74 9.77 -16.41
CA GLY A 100 -3.46 11.03 -16.35
C GLY A 100 -3.73 11.56 -14.93
N SER A 101 -3.51 10.76 -13.87
CA SER A 101 -3.73 11.25 -12.50
C SER A 101 -2.67 12.26 -12.08
N TYR A 102 -3.08 13.20 -11.24
CA TYR A 102 -2.17 14.21 -10.67
C TYR A 102 -2.60 14.68 -9.30
N GLY A 103 -1.64 15.22 -8.56
CA GLY A 103 -1.87 15.80 -7.26
C GLY A 103 -1.07 17.08 -7.07
N VAL A 104 -1.56 17.94 -6.20
CA VAL A 104 -0.91 19.20 -5.79
C VAL A 104 -0.93 19.29 -4.27
N VAL A 105 0.18 19.70 -3.70
CA VAL A 105 0.32 20.08 -2.28
C VAL A 105 0.67 21.57 -2.24
N ASP A 106 0.05 22.30 -1.33
CA ASP A 106 0.41 23.67 -0.99
C ASP A 106 0.33 23.86 0.52
N GLY A 107 1.48 23.82 1.17
CA GLY A 107 1.59 23.80 2.62
C GLY A 107 0.82 22.63 3.26
N PRO A 108 -0.13 22.88 4.17
CA PRO A 108 -0.89 21.82 4.82
C PRO A 108 -2.02 21.23 3.96
N ARG A 109 -2.32 21.81 2.81
CA ARG A 109 -3.42 21.38 1.93
C ARG A 109 -2.91 20.52 0.79
N TRP A 110 -3.72 19.57 0.37
CA TRP A 110 -3.48 18.79 -0.83
C TRP A 110 -4.77 18.60 -1.63
N TRP A 111 -4.60 18.40 -2.93
CA TRP A 111 -5.64 18.07 -3.91
C TRP A 111 -5.14 16.92 -4.78
N SER A 112 -6.04 16.09 -5.23
CA SER A 112 -5.73 15.04 -6.20
C SER A 112 -6.91 14.75 -7.11
N TRP A 113 -6.59 14.26 -8.30
CA TRP A 113 -7.54 13.74 -9.25
C TRP A 113 -6.94 12.52 -9.96
N GLY A 114 -7.82 11.61 -10.39
CA GLY A 114 -7.47 10.46 -11.22
C GLY A 114 -8.73 9.85 -11.81
N GLU A 115 -8.60 9.19 -12.95
CA GLU A 115 -9.75 8.63 -13.69
C GLU A 115 -10.63 7.70 -12.85
N GLN A 116 -10.04 7.05 -11.84
CA GLN A 116 -10.74 6.15 -10.91
C GLN A 116 -11.10 6.81 -9.58
N MET A 117 -10.79 8.08 -9.41
CA MET A 117 -11.00 8.83 -8.17
C MET A 117 -11.47 10.23 -8.50
N ASP A 118 -12.60 10.64 -7.93
CA ASP A 118 -13.11 12.01 -8.02
C ASP A 118 -12.04 13.02 -7.58
N ALA A 119 -12.18 14.28 -8.02
CA ALA A 119 -11.33 15.36 -7.54
C ALA A 119 -11.50 15.52 -6.02
N THR A 120 -10.43 15.30 -5.28
CA THR A 120 -10.44 15.29 -3.81
C THR A 120 -9.48 16.31 -3.22
N SER A 121 -9.81 16.80 -2.03
CA SER A 121 -8.95 17.67 -1.25
C SER A 121 -8.88 17.24 0.22
N GLY A 122 -7.79 17.61 0.90
CA GLY A 122 -7.62 17.32 2.32
C GLY A 122 -6.51 18.15 2.96
N ARG A 123 -6.20 17.82 4.21
CA ARG A 123 -5.11 18.42 4.97
C ARG A 123 -4.20 17.34 5.56
N TYR A 124 -2.90 17.62 5.61
CA TYR A 124 -1.91 16.69 6.16
C TYR A 124 -1.99 16.51 7.69
N ASP A 125 -2.49 17.53 8.41
CA ASP A 125 -2.62 17.55 9.87
C ASP A 125 -3.79 16.71 10.40
N SER A 126 -4.57 16.13 9.51
CA SER A 126 -5.81 15.46 9.85
C SER A 126 -5.66 13.99 10.27
N GLY A 127 -4.47 13.42 10.20
CA GLY A 127 -4.22 11.99 10.47
C GLY A 127 -4.83 11.03 9.43
N VAL A 128 -5.53 11.57 8.44
CA VAL A 128 -6.09 10.79 7.32
C VAL A 128 -5.03 10.66 6.23
N GLY A 129 -4.82 9.45 5.76
CA GLY A 129 -3.85 9.14 4.70
C GLY A 129 -4.04 10.03 3.47
N VAL A 130 -2.94 10.46 2.90
CA VAL A 130 -2.94 11.37 1.76
C VAL A 130 -3.35 10.63 0.50
N GLY A 131 -4.43 11.06 -0.13
CA GLY A 131 -4.74 10.69 -1.50
C GLY A 131 -3.87 11.47 -2.49
N GLY A 132 -3.42 10.83 -3.55
CA GLY A 132 -2.96 11.51 -4.76
C GLY A 132 -1.50 11.88 -4.90
N ILE A 133 -0.72 12.02 -3.81
CA ILE A 133 0.73 12.22 -3.90
C ILE A 133 1.42 11.00 -3.34
N ASP A 134 2.22 10.36 -4.17
CA ASP A 134 3.07 9.25 -3.76
C ASP A 134 4.31 9.80 -3.05
N ARG A 135 4.29 9.76 -1.72
CA ARG A 135 5.44 10.17 -0.89
C ARG A 135 6.67 9.29 -1.12
N GLY A 136 6.53 8.18 -1.85
CA GLY A 136 7.66 7.36 -2.23
C GLY A 136 8.74 8.12 -2.97
N PHE A 137 8.34 9.13 -3.74
CA PHE A 137 9.29 9.96 -4.45
C PHE A 137 9.96 11.05 -3.59
N GLU A 138 9.42 11.35 -2.40
CA GLU A 138 10.09 12.26 -1.46
C GLU A 138 11.47 11.73 -1.06
N VAL A 139 11.59 10.41 -0.91
CA VAL A 139 12.87 9.77 -0.54
C VAL A 139 13.94 9.90 -1.62
N MET A 140 13.54 10.09 -2.88
CA MET A 140 14.48 10.35 -3.97
C MET A 140 15.12 11.74 -3.83
N LEU A 141 14.38 12.70 -3.33
CA LEU A 141 14.82 14.10 -3.16
C LEU A 141 15.34 14.41 -1.76
N ASP A 142 14.93 13.62 -0.76
CA ASP A 142 15.37 13.69 0.63
C ASP A 142 15.70 12.28 1.16
N PRO A 143 16.85 11.74 0.78
CA PRO A 143 17.25 10.39 1.16
C PRO A 143 17.85 10.28 2.58
N ALA A 144 17.93 11.35 3.37
CA ALA A 144 18.57 11.36 4.68
C ALA A 144 18.05 10.24 5.61
N ALA A 145 16.73 9.95 5.55
CA ALA A 145 16.13 8.88 6.35
C ALA A 145 16.67 7.47 6.01
N LEU A 146 17.30 7.27 4.86
CA LEU A 146 17.89 5.99 4.46
C LEU A 146 19.20 5.70 5.19
N VAL A 147 19.92 6.75 5.60
CA VAL A 147 21.19 6.61 6.31
C VAL A 147 21.03 5.82 7.61
N ASP A 148 19.89 5.95 8.27
CA ASP A 148 19.60 5.25 9.52
C ASP A 148 19.23 3.79 9.33
N VAL A 149 18.74 3.42 8.13
CA VAL A 149 18.10 2.11 7.91
C VAL A 149 18.83 1.21 6.93
N LEU A 150 19.85 1.74 6.26
CA LEU A 150 20.66 1.00 5.29
C LEU A 150 22.13 0.97 5.71
N ASP A 151 22.73 -0.19 5.53
CA ASP A 151 24.19 -0.33 5.48
C ASP A 151 24.64 -0.01 4.08
N LEU A 152 25.39 1.10 3.94
CA LEU A 152 25.81 1.67 2.67
C LEU A 152 27.26 1.35 2.37
N ARG A 153 27.54 1.02 1.11
CA ARG A 153 28.89 0.83 0.61
C ARG A 153 29.02 1.45 -0.78
N VAL A 154 29.97 2.36 -0.96
CA VAL A 154 30.29 2.95 -2.28
C VAL A 154 30.93 1.88 -3.16
N THR A 155 30.45 1.73 -4.39
CA THR A 155 30.94 0.72 -5.34
C THR A 155 31.55 1.31 -6.60
N GLY A 156 31.35 2.62 -6.84
CA GLY A 156 31.92 3.28 -8.01
C GLY A 156 31.25 4.61 -8.34
N ASN A 157 31.38 4.99 -9.58
CA ASN A 157 30.78 6.18 -10.17
C ASN A 157 30.05 5.81 -11.46
N SER A 158 29.03 6.59 -11.78
CA SER A 158 28.22 6.40 -12.97
C SER A 158 27.67 7.74 -13.47
N GLN A 159 26.74 7.69 -14.40
CA GLN A 159 26.05 8.89 -14.92
C GLN A 159 24.58 8.57 -15.17
N ILE A 160 23.67 9.39 -14.60
CA ILE A 160 22.22 9.30 -14.81
C ILE A 160 21.70 10.68 -15.22
N ALA A 161 20.87 10.76 -16.25
CA ALA A 161 20.29 12.02 -16.76
C ALA A 161 21.37 13.11 -16.98
N SER A 162 22.52 12.73 -17.54
CA SER A 162 23.69 13.60 -17.79
C SER A 162 24.37 14.16 -16.53
N ARG A 163 24.08 13.59 -15.34
CA ARG A 163 24.68 13.99 -14.05
C ARG A 163 25.59 12.90 -13.51
N ALA A 164 26.75 13.29 -12.99
CA ALA A 164 27.67 12.37 -12.34
C ALA A 164 27.07 11.83 -11.03
N THR A 165 27.19 10.52 -10.82
CA THR A 165 26.67 9.83 -9.62
C THR A 165 27.76 9.07 -8.88
N LEU A 166 27.58 8.95 -7.55
CA LEU A 166 28.19 7.89 -6.76
C LEU A 166 27.28 6.68 -6.80
N THR A 167 27.82 5.54 -7.17
CA THR A 167 27.11 4.26 -7.10
C THR A 167 27.34 3.63 -5.75
N ALA A 168 26.26 3.23 -5.08
CA ALA A 168 26.34 2.56 -3.79
C ALA A 168 25.49 1.28 -3.79
N HIS A 169 26.03 0.25 -3.14
CA HIS A 169 25.28 -0.91 -2.71
C HIS A 169 24.77 -0.66 -1.30
N ALA A 170 23.51 -1.02 -1.04
CA ALA A 170 22.88 -0.83 0.25
C ALA A 170 22.15 -2.10 0.69
N ALA A 171 22.21 -2.42 1.99
CA ALA A 171 21.47 -3.53 2.58
C ALA A 171 20.64 -3.04 3.77
N PRO A 172 19.40 -3.54 3.97
CA PRO A 172 18.59 -3.15 5.11
C PRO A 172 19.24 -3.55 6.43
N ARG A 173 19.36 -2.61 7.37
CA ARG A 173 19.82 -2.90 8.75
C ARG A 173 18.76 -3.71 9.47
N HIS A 174 19.11 -4.92 9.88
CA HIS A 174 18.16 -5.83 10.52
C HIS A 174 17.69 -5.37 11.90
N GLU A 175 18.49 -4.64 12.63
CA GLU A 175 18.20 -4.22 14.01
C GLU A 175 17.08 -3.16 14.08
N ILE A 176 17.11 -2.18 13.20
CA ILE A 176 16.14 -1.07 13.21
C ILE A 176 14.75 -1.54 12.74
N LEU A 177 14.71 -2.46 11.78
CA LEU A 177 13.45 -3.05 11.30
C LEU A 177 12.84 -4.05 12.28
N SER A 178 13.55 -4.45 13.33
CA SER A 178 13.06 -5.36 14.36
C SER A 178 12.37 -4.65 15.53
N ASP A 179 12.65 -3.39 15.76
CA ASP A 179 12.05 -2.61 16.83
C ASP A 179 10.94 -1.67 16.32
N VAL A 180 9.72 -2.21 16.24
CA VAL A 180 8.51 -1.46 15.82
C VAL A 180 8.18 -0.32 16.78
N LYS A 181 8.73 -0.34 18.00
CA LYS A 181 8.51 0.69 19.03
C LYS A 181 9.54 1.81 18.94
N ALA A 182 10.60 1.64 18.15
CA ALA A 182 11.60 2.69 17.98
C ALA A 182 10.96 3.94 17.37
N PRO A 183 11.22 5.15 17.89
CA PRO A 183 10.69 6.40 17.33
C PRO A 183 11.05 6.62 15.85
N SER A 184 12.16 6.05 15.38
CA SER A 184 12.62 6.09 13.99
C SER A 184 11.88 5.11 13.07
N TYR A 185 11.18 4.10 13.61
CA TYR A 185 10.52 3.05 12.81
C TYR A 185 9.56 3.59 11.73
N PRO A 186 8.69 4.56 11.98
CA PRO A 186 7.79 5.08 10.96
C PRO A 186 8.55 5.68 9.77
N ARG A 187 9.61 6.47 10.00
CA ARG A 187 10.44 7.06 8.93
C ARG A 187 11.18 5.98 8.15
N ALA A 188 11.81 5.04 8.87
CA ALA A 188 12.49 3.89 8.30
C ALA A 188 11.57 3.04 7.42
N PHE A 189 10.39 2.72 7.93
CA PHE A 189 9.39 1.92 7.23
C PHE A 189 8.88 2.62 5.96
N HIS A 190 8.57 3.92 6.05
CA HIS A 190 8.12 4.70 4.89
C HIS A 190 9.20 4.83 3.83
N GLY A 191 10.45 5.09 4.23
CA GLY A 191 11.58 5.12 3.32
C GLY A 191 11.76 3.80 2.57
N LEU A 192 11.85 2.68 3.28
CA LEU A 192 12.02 1.36 2.66
C LEU A 192 10.81 0.91 1.82
N ARG A 193 9.59 1.30 2.22
CA ARG A 193 8.39 1.04 1.42
C ARG A 193 8.45 1.75 0.07
N ALA A 194 8.97 2.95 0.04
CA ALA A 194 9.18 3.73 -1.17
C ALA A 194 10.21 3.10 -2.12
N LEU A 195 11.23 2.45 -1.55
CA LEU A 195 12.31 1.81 -2.29
C LEU A 195 12.04 0.36 -2.72
N GLY A 196 10.87 -0.18 -2.43
CA GLY A 196 10.57 -1.60 -2.65
C GLY A 196 10.83 -2.44 -1.39
N ILE A 197 9.80 -2.53 -0.55
CA ILE A 197 9.85 -3.29 0.71
C ILE A 197 10.12 -4.77 0.47
N GLY A 198 10.99 -5.37 1.29
CA GLY A 198 11.35 -6.78 1.20
C GLY A 198 12.55 -7.08 0.29
N ALA A 199 13.25 -6.05 -0.18
CA ALA A 199 14.53 -6.21 -0.83
C ALA A 199 15.59 -6.76 0.14
N ASP A 200 16.48 -7.57 -0.37
CA ASP A 200 17.68 -8.02 0.34
C ASP A 200 18.82 -6.99 0.17
N SER A 201 18.79 -6.27 -0.94
CA SER A 201 19.74 -5.19 -1.23
C SER A 201 19.18 -4.17 -2.22
N TYR A 202 19.87 -3.04 -2.30
CA TYR A 202 19.56 -1.96 -3.23
C TYR A 202 20.84 -1.50 -3.95
N HIS A 203 20.69 -1.13 -5.22
CA HIS A 203 21.66 -0.31 -5.92
C HIS A 203 21.13 1.12 -5.96
N LEU A 204 21.94 2.06 -5.51
CA LEU A 204 21.63 3.47 -5.43
C LEU A 204 22.58 4.28 -6.32
N GLU A 205 22.02 5.24 -7.05
CA GLU A 205 22.78 6.23 -7.81
C GLU A 205 22.53 7.60 -7.18
N VAL A 206 23.53 8.16 -6.54
CA VAL A 206 23.46 9.40 -5.76
C VAL A 206 24.14 10.53 -6.56
N ASP A 207 23.43 11.62 -6.80
CA ASP A 207 23.96 12.80 -7.45
C ASP A 207 25.16 13.38 -6.68
N GLN A 208 26.31 13.51 -7.33
CA GLN A 208 27.55 13.96 -6.67
C GLN A 208 27.51 15.44 -6.25
N GLN A 209 26.59 16.24 -6.81
CA GLN A 209 26.52 17.67 -6.50
C GLN A 209 25.42 17.98 -5.48
N ARG A 210 24.30 17.25 -5.53
CA ARG A 210 23.08 17.58 -4.78
C ARG A 210 22.69 16.50 -3.74
N GLY A 211 23.30 15.31 -3.81
CA GLY A 211 23.01 14.22 -2.87
C GLY A 211 21.64 13.56 -3.05
N VAL A 212 20.82 13.98 -4.01
CA VAL A 212 19.54 13.35 -4.33
C VAL A 212 19.77 12.00 -4.99
N LEU A 213 18.81 11.10 -4.88
CA LEU A 213 18.86 9.82 -5.59
C LEU A 213 18.37 10.00 -7.02
N LEU A 214 19.21 9.63 -7.99
CA LEU A 214 18.86 9.64 -9.41
C LEU A 214 18.39 8.28 -9.90
N ALA A 215 18.78 7.19 -9.24
CA ALA A 215 18.20 5.88 -9.50
C ALA A 215 18.24 4.99 -8.27
N ILE A 216 17.29 4.05 -8.22
CA ILE A 216 17.22 2.98 -7.23
C ILE A 216 16.84 1.69 -7.94
N THR A 217 17.49 0.59 -7.57
CA THR A 217 17.08 -0.75 -7.95
C THR A 217 16.97 -1.61 -6.70
N ALA A 218 15.76 -2.10 -6.39
CA ALA A 218 15.52 -3.04 -5.31
C ALA A 218 15.70 -4.47 -5.83
N ILE A 219 16.46 -5.28 -5.09
CA ILE A 219 16.89 -6.62 -5.49
C ILE A 219 16.50 -7.61 -4.41
N ARG A 220 16.02 -8.78 -4.82
CA ARG A 220 15.77 -9.92 -3.95
C ARG A 220 16.36 -11.18 -4.58
N GLY A 221 17.22 -11.88 -3.82
CA GLY A 221 18.05 -12.98 -4.39
C GLY A 221 18.74 -12.46 -5.63
N GLU A 222 19.44 -12.08 -6.21
CA GLU A 222 20.06 -11.55 -7.43
C GLU A 222 19.11 -10.94 -8.48
N LEU A 223 17.79 -10.95 -8.25
CA LEU A 223 16.81 -10.48 -9.23
C LEU A 223 16.20 -9.12 -8.84
N PRO A 224 16.24 -8.13 -9.74
CA PRO A 224 15.56 -6.87 -9.53
C PRO A 224 14.04 -7.07 -9.61
N PHE A 225 13.31 -6.33 -8.76
CA PHE A 225 11.85 -6.37 -8.77
C PHE A 225 11.20 -4.97 -8.78
N TYR A 226 11.97 -3.93 -8.44
CA TYR A 226 11.50 -2.56 -8.49
C TYR A 226 12.64 -1.62 -8.87
N LYS A 227 12.36 -0.64 -9.75
CA LYS A 227 13.32 0.38 -10.16
C LYS A 227 12.66 1.74 -10.24
N ILE A 228 13.37 2.77 -9.83
CA ILE A 228 13.09 4.18 -10.15
C ILE A 228 14.33 4.72 -10.84
N THR A 229 14.15 5.39 -11.96
CA THR A 229 15.26 6.01 -12.69
C THR A 229 14.88 7.41 -13.14
N THR A 230 15.72 8.39 -12.87
CA THR A 230 15.56 9.76 -13.37
C THR A 230 15.79 9.80 -14.87
N LEU A 231 14.84 10.35 -15.59
CA LEU A 231 14.94 10.61 -17.03
C LEU A 231 15.47 12.04 -17.31
N ALA A 232 15.02 13.00 -16.51
CA ALA A 232 15.42 14.39 -16.58
C ALA A 232 15.29 15.04 -15.20
N ILE A 233 16.18 15.96 -14.86
CA ILE A 233 16.11 16.72 -13.61
C ILE A 233 16.76 18.10 -13.81
N GLY A 234 16.09 19.15 -13.34
CA GLY A 234 16.58 20.53 -13.25
C GLY A 234 16.45 21.04 -11.83
N PHE A 235 17.40 21.82 -11.38
CA PHE A 235 17.43 22.42 -10.04
C PHE A 235 17.51 23.92 -10.14
N ASP A 236 16.88 24.60 -9.21
CA ASP A 236 16.93 26.05 -9.00
C ASP A 236 16.40 26.89 -10.18
N ASP A 237 15.79 26.25 -11.17
CA ASP A 237 15.06 26.94 -12.23
C ASP A 237 13.72 27.48 -11.69
N PRO A 238 13.27 28.67 -12.15
CA PRO A 238 11.97 29.20 -11.75
C PRO A 238 10.83 28.27 -12.20
N ILE A 239 9.95 27.91 -11.27
CA ILE A 239 8.74 27.16 -11.58
C ILE A 239 7.56 28.14 -11.64
N PRO A 240 6.81 28.18 -12.75
CA PRO A 240 5.65 29.06 -12.86
C PRO A 240 4.66 28.82 -11.73
N PRO A 241 4.15 29.85 -11.03
CA PRO A 241 3.24 29.67 -9.88
C PRO A 241 1.98 28.87 -10.20
N GLU A 242 1.48 28.97 -11.43
CA GLU A 242 0.31 28.23 -11.92
C GLU A 242 0.54 26.70 -11.94
N THR A 243 1.79 26.24 -11.93
CA THR A 243 2.13 24.82 -11.80
C THR A 243 1.56 24.22 -10.51
N PHE A 244 1.49 25.00 -9.44
CA PHE A 244 0.98 24.54 -8.14
C PHE A 244 -0.51 24.83 -7.93
N VAL A 245 -1.21 25.28 -8.98
CA VAL A 245 -2.66 25.48 -8.91
C VAL A 245 -3.36 24.19 -9.33
N PHE A 246 -4.14 23.61 -8.42
CA PHE A 246 -4.97 22.45 -8.75
C PHE A 246 -6.21 22.91 -9.53
N ARG A 247 -6.44 22.33 -10.68
CA ARG A 247 -7.61 22.58 -11.52
C ARG A 247 -8.23 21.23 -11.86
N PRO A 248 -9.39 20.88 -11.27
CA PRO A 248 -10.05 19.63 -11.64
C PRO A 248 -10.45 19.68 -13.12
N PRO A 249 -10.61 18.54 -13.78
CA PRO A 249 -11.17 18.47 -15.12
C PRO A 249 -12.54 19.13 -15.20
N ASP A 250 -12.95 19.55 -16.39
CA ASP A 250 -14.23 20.20 -16.62
C ASP A 250 -15.40 19.32 -16.15
N GLY A 251 -16.27 19.92 -15.35
CA GLY A 251 -17.43 19.25 -14.76
C GLY A 251 -17.16 18.52 -13.43
N GLU A 252 -15.91 18.38 -13.03
CA GLU A 252 -15.55 17.76 -11.76
C GLU A 252 -15.63 18.76 -10.60
N GLN A 253 -16.25 18.33 -9.49
CA GLN A 253 -16.29 19.09 -8.25
C GLN A 253 -15.25 18.59 -7.28
N ILE A 254 -14.47 19.51 -6.69
CA ILE A 254 -13.53 19.15 -5.62
C ILE A 254 -14.34 18.83 -4.37
N ARG A 255 -14.20 17.59 -3.89
CA ARG A 255 -14.82 17.11 -2.65
C ARG A 255 -13.78 17.01 -1.54
N SER A 256 -14.20 17.29 -0.33
CA SER A 256 -13.34 17.05 0.83
C SER A 256 -13.19 15.52 1.04
N LEU A 257 -11.96 15.04 1.26
CA LEU A 257 -11.74 13.64 1.62
C LEU A 257 -12.57 13.23 2.85
N TYR A 258 -12.80 14.14 3.79
CA TYR A 258 -13.67 13.90 4.97
C TYR A 258 -15.11 13.63 4.61
N GLU A 259 -15.64 14.28 3.57
CA GLU A 259 -16.99 14.02 3.06
C GLU A 259 -17.07 12.69 2.34
N LEU A 260 -15.93 12.26 1.79
CA LEU A 260 -15.80 11.01 1.05
C LEU A 260 -15.46 9.81 1.93
N LEU A 261 -14.92 10.06 3.14
CA LEU A 261 -14.62 8.96 4.06
C LEU A 261 -15.91 8.30 4.53
N PRO A 262 -16.01 6.99 4.36
CA PRO A 262 -17.16 6.24 4.85
C PRO A 262 -17.29 6.43 6.36
N ARG A 263 -18.46 6.86 6.82
CA ARG A 263 -18.76 6.98 8.26
C ARG A 263 -19.03 5.61 8.81
N THR A 264 -18.04 5.04 9.51
CA THR A 264 -18.22 3.76 10.18
C THR A 264 -18.98 3.98 11.50
N GLN A 265 -20.14 3.32 11.62
CA GLN A 265 -20.94 3.29 12.84
C GLN A 265 -20.88 1.89 13.43
N PHE A 266 -20.66 1.82 14.73
CA PHE A 266 -20.72 0.55 15.47
C PHE A 266 -22.10 0.35 16.03
N GLY A 267 -22.63 -0.87 15.95
CA GLY A 267 -23.97 -1.19 16.40
C GLY A 267 -24.25 -2.69 16.38
N THR A 268 -25.52 -3.03 16.35
CA THR A 268 -26.00 -4.40 16.27
C THR A 268 -26.22 -4.83 14.82
N VAL A 269 -26.31 -6.14 14.59
CA VAL A 269 -26.67 -6.71 13.28
C VAL A 269 -28.04 -6.19 12.82
N THR A 270 -28.99 -6.07 13.74
CA THR A 270 -30.34 -5.54 13.47
C THR A 270 -30.32 -4.10 12.98
N GLU A 271 -29.46 -3.26 13.57
CA GLU A 271 -29.28 -1.89 13.12
C GLU A 271 -28.63 -1.83 11.73
N ALA A 272 -27.62 -2.68 11.49
CA ALA A 272 -27.02 -2.81 10.18
C ALA A 272 -28.03 -3.29 9.12
N GLN A 273 -28.88 -4.28 9.46
CA GLN A 273 -29.91 -4.78 8.55
C GLN A 273 -30.93 -3.71 8.17
N ARG A 274 -31.34 -2.85 9.12
CA ARG A 274 -32.29 -1.75 8.84
C ARG A 274 -31.71 -0.68 7.90
N ARG A 275 -30.40 -0.52 7.89
CA ARG A 275 -29.69 0.50 7.09
C ARG A 275 -29.20 -0.03 5.75
N ALA A 276 -28.85 -1.29 5.68
CA ALA A 276 -28.33 -1.90 4.48
C ALA A 276 -29.43 -2.07 3.41
N ALA A 277 -29.11 -1.72 2.16
CA ALA A 277 -29.98 -1.98 1.02
C ALA A 277 -29.88 -3.45 0.52
N PHE A 278 -29.27 -4.33 1.31
CA PHE A 278 -29.07 -5.76 1.02
C PHE A 278 -29.29 -6.57 2.30
N ALA A 279 -29.51 -7.86 2.14
CA ALA A 279 -29.72 -8.76 3.29
C ALA A 279 -28.37 -8.95 4.04
N VAL A 280 -28.30 -8.55 5.31
CA VAL A 280 -27.14 -8.85 6.14
C VAL A 280 -27.12 -10.33 6.47
N LEU A 281 -26.04 -11.02 6.10
CA LEU A 281 -25.88 -12.45 6.34
C LEU A 281 -25.11 -12.69 7.63
N THR A 282 -25.62 -13.59 8.46
CA THR A 282 -24.93 -14.05 9.68
C THR A 282 -24.76 -15.57 9.64
N PRO A 283 -23.71 -16.13 10.25
CA PRO A 283 -23.59 -17.57 10.39
C PRO A 283 -24.74 -18.14 11.24
N ASP A 284 -25.44 -19.12 10.69
CA ASP A 284 -26.45 -19.89 11.40
C ASP A 284 -25.80 -20.80 12.47
N ARG A 285 -24.58 -21.22 12.22
CA ARG A 285 -23.78 -22.04 13.13
C ARG A 285 -22.33 -21.54 13.19
N LEU A 286 -21.87 -21.36 14.41
CA LEU A 286 -20.45 -21.14 14.70
C LEU A 286 -19.90 -22.36 15.46
N PRO A 287 -18.62 -22.66 15.31
CA PRO A 287 -17.97 -23.70 16.12
C PRO A 287 -18.11 -23.42 17.62
N THR A 288 -18.02 -24.49 18.44
CA THR A 288 -18.06 -24.35 19.90
C THR A 288 -16.95 -23.42 20.42
N GLY A 289 -17.28 -22.57 21.40
CA GLY A 289 -16.34 -21.61 21.98
C GLY A 289 -16.20 -20.30 21.20
N TRP A 290 -17.06 -20.08 20.21
CA TRP A 290 -17.10 -18.80 19.48
C TRP A 290 -18.17 -17.87 20.05
N GLN A 291 -17.89 -16.57 20.02
CA GLN A 291 -18.87 -15.55 20.38
C GLN A 291 -20.00 -15.56 19.35
N GLN A 292 -21.24 -15.71 19.85
CA GLN A 292 -22.42 -15.76 18.98
C GLN A 292 -22.86 -14.39 18.46
N GLN A 293 -22.46 -13.33 19.16
CA GLN A 293 -22.75 -11.97 18.71
C GLN A 293 -21.49 -11.35 18.10
N PRO A 294 -21.54 -10.96 16.83
CA PRO A 294 -20.40 -10.33 16.21
C PRO A 294 -20.24 -8.89 16.71
N LYS A 295 -18.99 -8.42 16.72
CA LYS A 295 -18.75 -6.98 16.68
C LYS A 295 -19.16 -6.50 15.29
N CYS A 296 -20.24 -5.71 15.21
CA CYS A 296 -20.79 -5.22 13.95
C CYS A 296 -20.35 -3.77 13.71
N ALA A 297 -19.92 -3.48 12.52
CA ALA A 297 -19.73 -2.14 12.03
C ALA A 297 -20.47 -1.98 10.69
N TYR A 298 -21.21 -0.89 10.56
CA TYR A 298 -21.86 -0.50 9.34
C TYR A 298 -21.21 0.78 8.81
N THR A 299 -20.96 0.82 7.52
CA THR A 299 -20.35 1.97 6.85
C THR A 299 -21.32 2.50 5.82
N ASP A 300 -21.77 3.75 6.01
CA ASP A 300 -22.57 4.45 5.01
C ASP A 300 -21.72 4.68 3.76
N ALA A 301 -22.34 4.53 2.60
CA ALA A 301 -21.69 4.79 1.33
C ALA A 301 -21.81 6.28 0.95
N PRO A 302 -20.69 6.98 0.79
CA PRO A 302 -20.68 8.15 -0.08
C PRO A 302 -20.99 7.70 -1.52
N SER A 303 -21.36 8.65 -2.38
CA SER A 303 -21.79 8.39 -3.76
C SER A 303 -20.85 7.53 -4.63
N TRP A 304 -19.58 7.44 -4.27
CA TRP A 304 -18.56 6.65 -4.98
C TRP A 304 -18.21 5.30 -4.31
N SER A 305 -18.73 5.04 -3.12
CA SER A 305 -18.47 3.81 -2.36
C SER A 305 -19.79 3.10 -2.11
N SER A 306 -19.74 1.79 -1.93
CA SER A 306 -20.91 0.99 -1.56
C SER A 306 -21.03 0.86 -0.06
N ALA A 307 -22.26 0.87 0.45
CA ALA A 307 -22.54 0.56 1.86
C ALA A 307 -21.97 -0.82 2.20
N ARG A 308 -21.33 -0.95 3.35
CA ARG A 308 -20.69 -2.18 3.80
C ARG A 308 -21.09 -2.50 5.23
N VAL A 309 -21.22 -3.80 5.48
CA VAL A 309 -21.37 -4.34 6.84
C VAL A 309 -20.17 -5.22 7.14
N PHE A 310 -19.56 -4.99 8.28
CA PHE A 310 -18.41 -5.75 8.78
C PHE A 310 -18.85 -6.50 10.02
N LEU A 311 -18.72 -7.82 10.02
CA LEU A 311 -18.98 -8.67 11.17
C LEU A 311 -17.67 -9.33 11.58
N HIS A 312 -17.37 -9.28 12.87
CA HIS A 312 -16.17 -9.90 13.42
C HIS A 312 -16.56 -10.90 14.51
N TYR A 313 -16.29 -12.15 14.27
CA TYR A 313 -16.43 -13.25 15.23
C TYR A 313 -15.06 -13.69 15.70
N ARG A 314 -14.96 -14.13 16.94
CA ARG A 314 -13.73 -14.65 17.52
C ARG A 314 -14.02 -15.69 18.57
N THR A 315 -13.05 -16.55 18.87
CA THR A 315 -13.10 -17.42 20.04
C THR A 315 -12.90 -16.62 21.33
N ASP A 316 -13.35 -17.15 22.45
CA ASP A 316 -13.16 -16.52 23.77
C ASP A 316 -11.68 -16.31 24.10
N THR A 317 -10.81 -17.21 23.64
CA THR A 317 -9.35 -17.09 23.78
C THR A 317 -8.74 -16.06 22.82
N GLY A 318 -9.49 -15.63 21.79
CA GLY A 318 -8.99 -14.75 20.74
C GLY A 318 -8.01 -15.40 19.76
N SER A 319 -7.75 -16.70 19.87
CA SER A 319 -6.80 -17.44 19.02
C SER A 319 -7.27 -17.65 17.59
N GLN A 320 -8.60 -17.64 17.40
CA GLN A 320 -9.23 -17.76 16.08
C GLN A 320 -10.20 -16.60 15.87
N ARG A 321 -10.27 -16.11 14.64
CA ARG A 321 -11.24 -15.08 14.25
C ARG A 321 -11.67 -15.25 12.80
N VAL A 322 -12.88 -14.75 12.49
CA VAL A 322 -13.37 -14.56 11.14
C VAL A 322 -13.95 -13.15 10.99
N SER A 323 -13.56 -12.49 9.91
CA SER A 323 -14.11 -11.20 9.51
C SER A 323 -14.92 -11.39 8.24
N ILE A 324 -16.14 -10.89 8.22
CA ILE A 324 -17.06 -10.99 7.08
C ILE A 324 -17.38 -9.57 6.62
N VAL A 325 -16.98 -9.23 5.40
CA VAL A 325 -17.32 -7.96 4.76
C VAL A 325 -18.45 -8.23 3.79
N GLN A 326 -19.52 -7.46 3.89
CA GLN A 326 -20.74 -7.66 3.08
C GLN A 326 -21.12 -6.36 2.37
N MET A 327 -21.68 -6.49 1.17
CA MET A 327 -22.22 -5.41 0.36
C MET A 327 -23.27 -5.94 -0.62
N ALA A 328 -23.97 -5.06 -1.30
CA ALA A 328 -24.82 -5.47 -2.41
C ALA A 328 -23.99 -6.20 -3.47
N ALA A 329 -24.51 -7.32 -3.98
CA ALA A 329 -23.79 -8.14 -4.95
C ALA A 329 -23.48 -7.37 -6.26
N ALA A 330 -24.34 -6.42 -6.64
CA ALA A 330 -24.15 -5.57 -7.81
C ALA A 330 -22.92 -4.63 -7.68
N ASP A 331 -22.52 -4.29 -6.45
CA ASP A 331 -21.39 -3.42 -6.17
C ASP A 331 -20.06 -4.16 -6.05
N ALA A 332 -20.10 -5.47 -5.85
CA ALA A 332 -18.91 -6.29 -5.62
C ALA A 332 -17.87 -6.21 -6.76
N PRO A 333 -18.23 -6.20 -8.05
CA PRO A 333 -17.25 -6.08 -9.13
C PRO A 333 -16.42 -4.80 -9.05
N ARG A 334 -17.00 -3.69 -8.63
CA ARG A 334 -16.31 -2.41 -8.47
C ARG A 334 -15.22 -2.47 -7.39
N HIS A 335 -15.44 -3.21 -6.30
CA HIS A 335 -14.55 -3.25 -5.14
C HIS A 335 -13.67 -4.48 -5.07
N TYR A 336 -14.14 -5.56 -5.67
CA TYR A 336 -13.54 -6.89 -5.62
C TYR A 336 -13.35 -7.52 -7.00
N GLY A 337 -13.43 -6.71 -8.09
CA GLY A 337 -13.30 -7.21 -9.47
C GLY A 337 -12.07 -8.06 -9.69
N MET A 338 -10.94 -7.65 -9.11
CA MET A 338 -9.69 -8.42 -9.17
C MET A 338 -9.76 -9.80 -8.50
N LEU A 339 -10.72 -10.03 -7.58
CA LEU A 339 -10.89 -11.36 -6.99
C LEU A 339 -11.59 -12.32 -7.95
N PHE A 340 -12.48 -11.81 -8.81
CA PHE A 340 -13.28 -12.66 -9.72
C PHE A 340 -12.42 -13.26 -10.83
N ASP A 341 -11.35 -12.58 -11.24
CA ASP A 341 -10.43 -13.01 -12.31
C ASP A 341 -9.25 -13.86 -11.80
N ASP A 342 -9.11 -13.97 -10.48
CA ASP A 342 -7.99 -14.69 -9.86
C ASP A 342 -8.21 -16.20 -9.90
N LYS A 343 -7.41 -16.91 -10.68
CA LYS A 343 -7.45 -18.38 -10.84
C LYS A 343 -7.05 -19.16 -9.59
N SER A 344 -6.59 -18.50 -8.52
CA SER A 344 -6.26 -19.15 -7.25
C SER A 344 -7.49 -19.55 -6.43
N TRP A 345 -8.69 -19.14 -6.83
CA TRP A 345 -9.93 -19.52 -6.19
C TRP A 345 -10.43 -20.87 -6.66
N HIS A 346 -10.77 -21.72 -5.70
CA HIS A 346 -11.41 -23.02 -5.97
C HIS A 346 -12.90 -22.96 -5.58
N GLU A 347 -13.72 -23.59 -6.40
CA GLU A 347 -15.15 -23.70 -6.12
C GLU A 347 -15.43 -24.90 -5.23
N VAL A 348 -16.14 -24.67 -4.15
CA VAL A 348 -16.58 -25.69 -3.19
C VAL A 348 -18.08 -25.60 -3.04
N LEU A 349 -18.79 -26.70 -3.19
CA LEU A 349 -20.24 -26.79 -3.01
C LEU A 349 -20.55 -27.44 -1.65
N ILE A 350 -21.11 -26.67 -0.73
CA ILE A 350 -21.52 -27.18 0.61
C ILE A 350 -23.00 -26.87 0.83
N GLY A 351 -23.80 -27.89 1.05
CA GLY A 351 -25.23 -27.73 1.31
C GLY A 351 -26.00 -26.95 0.24
N GLY A 352 -25.59 -27.07 -1.03
CA GLY A 352 -26.15 -26.33 -2.17
C GLY A 352 -25.65 -24.88 -2.30
N THR A 353 -24.71 -24.46 -1.47
CA THR A 353 -24.08 -23.13 -1.56
C THR A 353 -22.74 -23.23 -2.28
N LEU A 354 -22.60 -22.51 -3.38
CA LEU A 354 -21.32 -22.36 -4.08
C LEU A 354 -20.47 -21.30 -3.37
N ILE A 355 -19.29 -21.69 -2.91
CA ILE A 355 -18.33 -20.84 -2.22
C ILE A 355 -17.03 -20.87 -3.03
N LYS A 356 -16.46 -19.73 -3.26
CA LYS A 356 -15.11 -19.63 -3.79
C LYS A 356 -14.14 -19.46 -2.62
N ILE A 357 -13.17 -20.35 -2.52
CA ILE A 357 -12.22 -20.36 -1.42
C ILE A 357 -10.79 -20.44 -1.96
N ARG A 358 -9.88 -19.76 -1.31
CA ARG A 358 -8.45 -19.93 -1.60
C ARG A 358 -7.93 -21.04 -0.70
N LEU A 359 -7.34 -22.02 -1.33
CA LEU A 359 -6.56 -23.03 -0.64
C LEU A 359 -5.28 -22.35 -0.16
N ALA A 360 -5.13 -22.27 1.13
CA ALA A 360 -3.97 -21.63 1.74
C ALA A 360 -2.73 -22.53 1.53
N GLY A 361 -1.74 -21.96 0.85
CA GLY A 361 -0.37 -22.28 1.24
C GLY A 361 -0.10 -21.66 2.62
N GLU A 362 0.82 -20.73 2.71
CA GLU A 362 1.13 -20.00 3.96
C GLU A 362 0.15 -18.82 4.27
N MET A 363 -0.91 -18.64 3.47
CA MET A 363 -1.87 -17.53 3.63
C MET A 363 -3.08 -17.98 4.43
N GLN A 364 -3.62 -17.06 5.23
CA GLN A 364 -4.87 -17.28 5.96
C GLN A 364 -6.01 -17.61 4.99
N PRO A 365 -6.84 -18.60 5.29
CA PRO A 365 -7.97 -18.95 4.43
C PRO A 365 -8.87 -17.76 4.17
N GLN A 366 -9.26 -17.59 2.91
CA GLN A 366 -10.16 -16.56 2.44
C GLN A 366 -11.27 -17.23 1.63
N GLY A 367 -12.46 -16.67 1.70
CA GLY A 367 -13.59 -17.17 0.92
C GLY A 367 -14.52 -16.05 0.49
N TYR A 368 -15.32 -16.30 -0.54
CA TYR A 368 -16.44 -15.43 -0.85
C TYR A 368 -17.60 -16.21 -1.46
N LEU A 369 -18.77 -15.63 -1.31
CA LEU A 369 -20.01 -16.14 -1.91
C LEU A 369 -20.97 -15.00 -2.22
N THR A 370 -21.94 -15.28 -3.06
CA THR A 370 -23.11 -14.40 -3.25
C THR A 370 -24.39 -15.16 -2.86
N ARG A 371 -25.20 -14.53 -2.01
CA ARG A 371 -26.46 -15.10 -1.55
C ARG A 371 -27.49 -13.99 -1.28
N ASN A 372 -28.73 -14.15 -1.71
CA ASN A 372 -29.83 -13.21 -1.48
C ASN A 372 -29.46 -11.74 -1.87
N GLY A 373 -28.80 -11.55 -2.99
CA GLY A 373 -28.36 -10.21 -3.44
C GLY A 373 -27.19 -9.61 -2.65
N THR A 374 -26.59 -10.36 -1.71
CA THR A 374 -25.46 -9.95 -0.92
C THR A 374 -24.19 -10.69 -1.33
N PHE A 375 -23.15 -9.94 -1.62
CA PHE A 375 -21.78 -10.44 -1.71
C PHE A 375 -21.18 -10.46 -0.30
N ALA A 376 -20.65 -11.59 0.11
CA ALA A 376 -19.94 -11.75 1.39
C ALA A 376 -18.52 -12.25 1.13
N TYR A 377 -17.52 -11.49 1.61
CA TYR A 377 -16.12 -11.84 1.60
C TYR A 377 -15.66 -12.15 3.02
N LEU A 378 -15.00 -13.29 3.20
CA LEU A 378 -14.57 -13.80 4.49
C LEU A 378 -13.05 -13.88 4.53
N GLU A 379 -12.47 -13.38 5.63
CA GLU A 379 -11.05 -13.58 5.99
C GLU A 379 -11.01 -14.24 7.37
N SER A 380 -10.11 -15.19 7.55
CA SER A 380 -9.98 -15.89 8.82
C SER A 380 -8.54 -15.92 9.32
N GLU A 381 -8.40 -16.06 10.62
CA GLU A 381 -7.13 -16.30 11.28
C GLU A 381 -7.29 -17.50 12.22
N GLY A 382 -6.36 -18.46 12.10
CA GLY A 382 -6.37 -19.69 12.91
C GLY A 382 -7.41 -20.74 12.49
N LEU A 383 -8.14 -20.53 11.37
CA LEU A 383 -9.06 -21.53 10.81
C LEU A 383 -8.40 -22.31 9.68
N THR A 384 -8.86 -23.55 9.48
CA THR A 384 -8.63 -24.31 8.27
C THR A 384 -9.55 -23.83 7.13
N THR A 385 -9.23 -24.24 5.91
CA THR A 385 -10.05 -23.97 4.73
C THR A 385 -11.47 -24.57 4.88
N ASP A 386 -11.58 -25.78 5.41
CA ASP A 386 -12.85 -26.49 5.58
C ASP A 386 -13.73 -25.84 6.64
N GLU A 387 -13.13 -25.39 7.75
CA GLU A 387 -13.85 -24.65 8.79
C GLU A 387 -14.39 -23.33 8.24
N LEU A 388 -13.56 -22.56 7.48
CA LEU A 388 -14.02 -21.33 6.85
C LEU A 388 -15.13 -21.59 5.82
N ALA A 389 -15.01 -22.64 5.01
CA ALA A 389 -16.03 -23.03 4.04
C ALA A 389 -17.35 -23.41 4.74
N THR A 390 -17.27 -24.11 5.87
CA THR A 390 -18.44 -24.47 6.68
C THR A 390 -19.13 -23.22 7.25
N ILE A 391 -18.38 -22.25 7.78
CA ILE A 391 -18.92 -20.98 8.26
C ILE A 391 -19.59 -20.22 7.09
N ALA A 392 -18.91 -20.11 5.95
CA ALA A 392 -19.43 -19.45 4.77
C ALA A 392 -20.73 -20.10 4.25
N ALA A 393 -20.79 -21.44 4.23
CA ALA A 393 -21.99 -22.19 3.83
C ALA A 393 -23.18 -21.97 4.79
N SER A 394 -22.90 -21.68 6.07
CA SER A 394 -23.93 -21.46 7.10
C SER A 394 -24.51 -20.05 7.07
N LEU A 395 -23.99 -19.12 6.27
CA LEU A 395 -24.49 -17.75 6.20
C LEU A 395 -25.98 -17.71 5.76
N ARG A 396 -26.83 -17.06 6.56
CA ARG A 396 -28.24 -16.84 6.31
C ARG A 396 -28.61 -15.38 6.55
N PRO A 397 -29.67 -14.86 5.92
CA PRO A 397 -30.19 -13.54 6.27
C PRO A 397 -30.42 -13.44 7.77
N ALA A 398 -29.97 -12.36 8.38
CA ALA A 398 -30.25 -12.07 9.76
C ALA A 398 -31.78 -11.99 9.97
N PRO A 399 -32.33 -12.51 11.08
CA PRO A 399 -33.76 -12.44 11.33
C PRO A 399 -34.23 -10.97 11.36
N ASN A 400 -35.29 -10.68 10.62
CA ASN A 400 -36.01 -9.41 10.75
C ASN A 400 -36.73 -9.41 12.11
N THR A 401 -36.25 -8.61 13.05
CA THR A 401 -36.85 -8.44 14.37
C THR A 401 -37.95 -7.37 14.40
N ASP A 402 -38.44 -6.92 13.26
CA ASP A 402 -39.52 -5.92 13.17
C ASP A 402 -40.92 -6.51 13.41
N GLY A 403 -41.02 -7.51 14.27
CA GLY A 403 -42.27 -8.25 14.53
C GLY A 403 -42.49 -8.69 15.98
N ILE A 404 -42.10 -7.88 16.98
CA ILE A 404 -42.59 -8.04 18.36
C ILE A 404 -42.93 -6.68 18.95
#